data_80ff9e33cefa7e77ff6df871efd03f90
#
_entry.id   80ff9e33cefa7e77ff6df871efd03f90
#
_cell.length_a   1.000
_cell.length_b   1.000
_cell.length_c   1.000
_cell.angle_alpha   90.00
_cell.angle_beta   90.00
_cell.angle_gamma   90.00
#
_symmetry.space_group_name_H-M   'P 1'
#
loop_
_entity.id
_entity.type
_entity.pdbx_description
1 polymer ?
#
loop_
_entity_poly.entity_id
_entity_poly.type
_entity_poly.pdbx_seq_one_letter_code
_entity_poly.pdbx_strand_id
1 'polypeptide(L)'
;MKPNTSGMPIVSSAAPWLRICVTGGIACGKSLVGAWLEALGVAVIEADVVCHDLMRPGAPLFPQIVAAFGRAMLAPDGGIDRAVLGRRVFGDAAALARLNALLHPAAQDAIEAWVRARRAEARLQPVAAISDQRSAIRNQKSEIRNSVQGWRGGVAAIIPLLYEAGWEAAWDRVICVGAPVALQRERLRSRGFTEEEARGRLAAQWPVEDKMKRADYVVFNAGTPACAQMQTVQVMQQIG
;
A
#
# COMPACT_ATOMS: atom_id res chain seq x y z
N MET A 1 -9.52 -44.59 42.68
CA MET A 1 -8.53 -43.59 42.25
C MET A 1 -8.57 -43.47 40.75
N LYS A 2 -9.14 -42.41 40.18
CA LYS A 2 -9.12 -42.13 38.72
C LYS A 2 -7.96 -41.16 38.45
N PRO A 3 -7.15 -41.35 37.40
CA PRO A 3 -6.11 -40.39 37.06
C PRO A 3 -6.73 -39.12 36.49
N ASN A 4 -6.34 -37.99 37.05
CA ASN A 4 -6.69 -36.64 36.62
C ASN A 4 -5.85 -36.29 35.40
N THR A 5 -6.44 -36.34 34.22
CA THR A 5 -5.85 -35.82 32.95
C THR A 5 -6.27 -34.37 32.81
N SER A 6 -5.56 -33.47 33.50
CA SER A 6 -5.60 -32.04 33.20
C SER A 6 -4.95 -31.82 31.83
N GLY A 7 -5.76 -31.88 30.77
CA GLY A 7 -5.37 -31.41 29.45
C GLY A 7 -5.18 -29.91 29.48
N MET A 8 -3.94 -29.43 29.55
CA MET A 8 -3.61 -28.04 29.29
C MET A 8 -4.06 -27.72 27.88
N PRO A 9 -4.81 -26.62 27.66
CA PRO A 9 -5.08 -26.18 26.32
C PRO A 9 -3.75 -25.82 25.65
N ILE A 10 -3.44 -26.48 24.53
CA ILE A 10 -2.35 -26.10 23.65
C ILE A 10 -2.78 -24.76 23.03
N VAL A 11 -2.42 -23.67 23.68
CA VAL A 11 -2.55 -22.34 23.09
C VAL A 11 -1.49 -22.28 21.99
N SER A 12 -1.91 -22.52 20.77
CA SER A 12 -1.11 -22.20 19.58
C SER A 12 -0.91 -20.68 19.55
N SER A 13 0.13 -20.20 20.18
CA SER A 13 0.47 -18.76 20.29
C SER A 13 1.24 -18.25 19.06
N ALA A 14 0.95 -18.76 17.89
CA ALA A 14 1.44 -18.16 16.66
C ALA A 14 0.56 -16.93 16.37
N ALA A 15 1.09 -15.74 16.57
CA ALA A 15 0.42 -14.51 16.14
C ALA A 15 0.06 -14.63 14.64
N PRO A 16 -1.14 -14.16 14.24
CA PRO A 16 -1.63 -14.35 12.88
C PRO A 16 -0.72 -13.64 11.88
N TRP A 17 -0.51 -14.28 10.73
CA TRP A 17 0.11 -13.63 9.58
C TRP A 17 -0.87 -12.61 9.01
N LEU A 18 -0.49 -11.32 8.99
CA LEU A 18 -1.42 -10.23 8.75
C LEU A 18 -1.26 -9.61 7.36
N ARG A 19 -2.39 -9.18 6.82
CA ARG A 19 -2.52 -8.40 5.59
C ARG A 19 -2.82 -6.95 5.98
N ILE A 20 -1.87 -6.06 5.79
CA ILE A 20 -2.00 -4.64 6.13
C ILE A 20 -2.23 -3.86 4.84
N CYS A 21 -3.20 -2.95 4.83
CA CYS A 21 -3.33 -1.95 3.78
C CYS A 21 -2.88 -0.59 4.29
N VAL A 22 -2.04 0.09 3.52
CA VAL A 22 -1.68 1.49 3.72
C VAL A 22 -2.43 2.34 2.69
N THR A 23 -3.39 3.11 3.15
CA THR A 23 -4.16 4.05 2.32
C THR A 23 -3.96 5.49 2.76
N GLY A 24 -4.68 6.43 2.18
CA GLY A 24 -4.65 7.85 2.57
C GLY A 24 -4.68 8.80 1.37
N GLY A 25 -4.75 10.10 1.66
CA GLY A 25 -4.85 11.15 0.65
C GLY A 25 -3.63 11.26 -0.26
N ILE A 26 -3.81 11.91 -1.41
CA ILE A 26 -2.70 12.25 -2.29
C ILE A 26 -1.68 13.11 -1.55
N ALA A 27 -0.40 12.91 -1.81
CA ALA A 27 0.72 13.64 -1.17
C ALA A 27 0.79 13.54 0.38
N CYS A 28 0.04 12.61 1.03
CA CYS A 28 0.10 12.40 2.47
C CYS A 28 1.35 11.66 2.94
N GLY A 29 2.13 10.99 2.05
CA GLY A 29 3.38 10.31 2.42
C GLY A 29 3.24 8.78 2.59
N LYS A 30 2.29 8.14 1.93
CA LYS A 30 2.08 6.68 1.97
C LYS A 30 3.35 5.87 1.65
N SER A 31 4.09 6.23 0.60
CA SER A 31 5.33 5.54 0.24
C SER A 31 6.42 5.70 1.29
N LEU A 32 6.42 6.80 2.07
CA LEU A 32 7.33 6.97 3.20
C LEU A 32 7.00 5.98 4.33
N VAL A 33 5.71 5.82 4.65
CA VAL A 33 5.25 4.79 5.60
C VAL A 33 5.59 3.39 5.08
N GLY A 34 5.39 3.12 3.79
CA GLY A 34 5.80 1.88 3.14
C GLY A 34 7.29 1.57 3.35
N ALA A 35 8.17 2.54 3.12
CA ALA A 35 9.61 2.38 3.33
C ALA A 35 9.98 2.08 4.80
N TRP A 36 9.25 2.65 5.77
CA TRP A 36 9.45 2.31 7.18
C TRP A 36 8.95 0.90 7.51
N LEU A 37 7.82 0.47 6.94
CA LEU A 37 7.34 -0.90 7.08
C LEU A 37 8.35 -1.91 6.51
N GLU A 38 8.95 -1.60 5.35
CA GLU A 38 10.04 -2.42 4.80
C GLU A 38 11.26 -2.47 5.72
N ALA A 39 11.64 -1.33 6.31
CA ALA A 39 12.71 -1.28 7.30
C ALA A 39 12.42 -2.13 8.56
N LEU A 40 11.14 -2.28 8.92
CA LEU A 40 10.66 -3.18 9.98
C LEU A 40 10.60 -4.65 9.54
N GLY A 41 10.84 -4.96 8.28
CA GLY A 41 10.85 -6.32 7.72
C GLY A 41 9.49 -6.79 7.21
N VAL A 42 8.55 -5.87 6.99
CA VAL A 42 7.28 -6.15 6.30
C VAL A 42 7.52 -6.13 4.80
N ALA A 43 7.07 -7.14 4.07
CA ALA A 43 7.09 -7.09 2.60
C ALA A 43 6.02 -6.12 2.11
N VAL A 44 6.39 -5.18 1.24
CA VAL A 44 5.49 -4.12 0.75
C VAL A 44 5.30 -4.22 -0.75
N ILE A 45 4.08 -3.97 -1.22
CA ILE A 45 3.73 -3.81 -2.64
C ILE A 45 2.94 -2.51 -2.83
N GLU A 46 3.18 -1.80 -3.93
CA GLU A 46 2.45 -0.57 -4.27
C GLU A 46 1.49 -0.81 -5.43
N ALA A 47 0.21 -0.54 -5.24
CA ALA A 47 -0.83 -0.72 -6.28
C ALA A 47 -0.54 0.13 -7.53
N ASP A 48 0.01 1.35 -7.37
CA ASP A 48 0.37 2.22 -8.48
C ASP A 48 1.48 1.60 -9.36
N VAL A 49 2.45 0.89 -8.75
CA VAL A 49 3.50 0.16 -9.47
C VAL A 49 2.90 -1.04 -10.21
N VAL A 50 2.03 -1.79 -9.53
CA VAL A 50 1.31 -2.93 -10.15
C VAL A 50 0.49 -2.47 -11.36
N CYS A 51 -0.30 -1.40 -11.22
CA CYS A 51 -1.05 -0.82 -12.34
C CYS A 51 -0.14 -0.41 -13.50
N HIS A 52 1.03 0.18 -13.19
CA HIS A 52 2.02 0.52 -14.20
C HIS A 52 2.52 -0.71 -14.96
N ASP A 53 2.88 -1.77 -14.23
CA ASP A 53 3.40 -3.00 -14.84
C ASP A 53 2.34 -3.69 -15.72
N LEU A 54 1.07 -3.67 -15.30
CA LEU A 54 -0.05 -4.20 -16.07
C LEU A 54 -0.31 -3.45 -17.40
N MET A 55 0.16 -2.20 -17.51
CA MET A 55 0.02 -1.36 -18.71
C MET A 55 1.24 -1.40 -19.64
N ARG A 56 2.32 -2.12 -19.31
CA ARG A 56 3.52 -2.20 -20.16
C ARG A 56 3.24 -2.95 -21.47
N PRO A 57 3.97 -2.67 -22.53
CA PRO A 57 3.93 -3.48 -23.76
C PRO A 57 4.14 -4.97 -23.41
N GLY A 58 3.26 -5.83 -23.93
CA GLY A 58 3.25 -7.25 -23.63
C GLY A 58 2.50 -7.66 -22.38
N ALA A 59 2.10 -6.72 -21.52
CA ALA A 59 1.24 -7.02 -20.35
C ALA A 59 -0.23 -7.26 -20.78
N PRO A 60 -1.01 -8.05 -19.99
CA PRO A 60 -2.38 -8.45 -20.36
C PRO A 60 -3.36 -7.29 -20.62
N LEU A 61 -3.20 -6.16 -19.93
CA LEU A 61 -4.08 -5.00 -20.08
C LEU A 61 -3.66 -4.05 -21.22
N PHE A 62 -2.43 -4.12 -21.67
CA PHE A 62 -1.93 -3.21 -22.72
C PHE A 62 -2.84 -3.17 -23.96
N PRO A 63 -3.21 -4.30 -24.62
CA PRO A 63 -4.08 -4.27 -25.78
C PRO A 63 -5.48 -3.77 -25.48
N GLN A 64 -6.00 -4.03 -24.28
CA GLN A 64 -7.34 -3.59 -23.86
C GLN A 64 -7.38 -2.06 -23.67
N ILE A 65 -6.33 -1.48 -23.08
CA ILE A 65 -6.21 -0.02 -22.91
C ILE A 65 -6.06 0.66 -24.28
N VAL A 66 -5.23 0.12 -25.17
CA VAL A 66 -5.09 0.65 -26.52
C VAL A 66 -6.42 0.57 -27.29
N ALA A 67 -7.17 -0.52 -27.14
CA ALA A 67 -8.50 -0.64 -27.74
C ALA A 67 -9.52 0.37 -27.16
N ALA A 68 -9.46 0.61 -25.85
CA ALA A 68 -10.40 1.51 -25.16
C ALA A 68 -10.13 3.00 -25.38
N PHE A 69 -8.85 3.40 -25.53
CA PHE A 69 -8.42 4.80 -25.58
C PHE A 69 -7.77 5.22 -26.90
N GLY A 70 -7.51 4.26 -27.78
CA GLY A 70 -6.93 4.49 -29.11
C GLY A 70 -5.40 4.56 -29.11
N ARG A 71 -4.82 4.45 -30.31
CA ARG A 71 -3.35 4.48 -30.51
C ARG A 71 -2.71 5.84 -30.21
N ALA A 72 -3.49 6.91 -30.13
CA ALA A 72 -3.01 8.23 -29.73
C ALA A 72 -2.47 8.29 -28.28
N MET A 73 -2.72 7.24 -27.49
CA MET A 73 -2.16 7.07 -26.13
C MET A 73 -0.76 6.45 -26.12
N LEU A 74 -0.22 6.08 -27.30
CA LEU A 74 1.09 5.45 -27.38
C LEU A 74 2.19 6.49 -27.46
N ALA A 75 3.24 6.29 -26.69
CA ALA A 75 4.51 7.00 -26.82
C ALA A 75 5.32 6.49 -28.02
N PRO A 76 6.36 7.21 -28.48
CA PRO A 76 7.19 6.80 -29.61
C PRO A 76 7.87 5.43 -29.44
N ASP A 77 8.12 5.00 -28.21
CA ASP A 77 8.68 3.69 -27.87
C ASP A 77 7.65 2.55 -27.92
N GLY A 78 6.39 2.86 -28.23
CA GLY A 78 5.28 1.91 -28.30
C GLY A 78 4.61 1.62 -26.95
N GLY A 79 5.09 2.20 -25.86
CA GLY A 79 4.45 2.12 -24.54
C GLY A 79 3.27 3.09 -24.41
N ILE A 80 2.51 3.01 -23.32
CA ILE A 80 1.44 3.96 -23.02
C ILE A 80 2.05 5.26 -22.49
N ASP A 81 1.80 6.38 -23.18
CA ASP A 81 2.10 7.72 -22.67
C ASP A 81 1.15 8.05 -21.51
N ARG A 82 1.66 7.91 -20.30
CA ARG A 82 0.90 8.13 -19.05
C ARG A 82 0.45 9.57 -18.87
N ALA A 83 1.19 10.53 -19.42
CA ALA A 83 0.80 11.95 -19.36
C ALA A 83 -0.39 12.22 -20.28
N VAL A 84 -0.37 11.65 -21.47
CA VAL A 84 -1.48 11.74 -22.45
C VAL A 84 -2.71 11.01 -21.89
N LEU A 85 -2.57 9.77 -21.43
CA LEU A 85 -3.65 9.01 -20.83
C LEU A 85 -4.21 9.74 -19.59
N GLY A 86 -3.34 10.24 -18.73
CA GLY A 86 -3.74 11.00 -17.53
C GLY A 86 -4.59 12.24 -17.90
N ARG A 87 -4.12 13.06 -18.84
CA ARG A 87 -4.92 14.23 -19.32
C ARG A 87 -6.27 13.80 -19.88
N ARG A 88 -6.33 12.67 -20.59
CA ARG A 88 -7.57 12.15 -21.17
C ARG A 88 -8.58 11.74 -20.08
N VAL A 89 -8.13 11.05 -19.04
CA VAL A 89 -9.04 10.51 -18.02
C VAL A 89 -9.36 11.51 -16.89
N PHE A 90 -8.45 12.42 -16.55
CA PHE A 90 -8.72 13.43 -15.50
C PHE A 90 -9.71 14.52 -15.93
N GLY A 91 -9.91 14.73 -17.24
CA GLY A 91 -10.91 15.65 -17.79
C GLY A 91 -12.26 15.00 -18.12
N ASP A 92 -12.39 13.67 -17.99
CA ASP A 92 -13.55 12.88 -18.42
C ASP A 92 -13.84 11.77 -17.43
N ALA A 93 -14.89 11.95 -16.62
CA ALA A 93 -15.30 10.98 -15.59
C ALA A 93 -15.66 9.60 -16.19
N ALA A 94 -16.22 9.55 -17.39
CA ALA A 94 -16.57 8.29 -18.06
C ALA A 94 -15.30 7.56 -18.54
N ALA A 95 -14.31 8.30 -19.06
CA ALA A 95 -13.02 7.75 -19.41
C ALA A 95 -12.27 7.22 -18.20
N LEU A 96 -12.28 7.96 -17.07
CA LEU A 96 -11.69 7.52 -15.81
C LEU A 96 -12.37 6.24 -15.28
N ALA A 97 -13.70 6.19 -15.30
CA ALA A 97 -14.44 5.01 -14.89
C ALA A 97 -14.11 3.78 -15.77
N ARG A 98 -13.97 3.97 -17.08
CA ARG A 98 -13.57 2.91 -18.02
C ARG A 98 -12.16 2.40 -17.74
N LEU A 99 -11.20 3.30 -17.48
CA LEU A 99 -9.83 2.91 -17.13
C LEU A 99 -9.80 2.13 -15.80
N ASN A 100 -10.51 2.63 -14.80
CA ASN A 100 -10.60 1.97 -13.49
C ASN A 100 -11.27 0.60 -13.58
N ALA A 101 -12.30 0.42 -14.42
CA ALA A 101 -12.95 -0.86 -14.64
C ALA A 101 -12.00 -1.93 -15.25
N LEU A 102 -10.97 -1.51 -16.01
CA LEU A 102 -9.93 -2.40 -16.51
C LEU A 102 -8.84 -2.65 -15.47
N LEU A 103 -8.38 -1.59 -14.80
CA LEU A 103 -7.21 -1.65 -13.92
C LEU A 103 -7.51 -2.27 -12.56
N HIS A 104 -8.64 -1.92 -11.93
CA HIS A 104 -8.90 -2.33 -10.54
C HIS A 104 -8.96 -3.87 -10.39
N PRO A 105 -9.74 -4.62 -11.18
CA PRO A 105 -9.78 -6.07 -11.04
C PRO A 105 -8.41 -6.73 -11.26
N ALA A 106 -7.69 -6.31 -12.32
CA ALA A 106 -6.40 -6.88 -12.63
C ALA A 106 -5.32 -6.55 -11.60
N ALA A 107 -5.35 -5.32 -11.04
CA ALA A 107 -4.47 -4.94 -9.94
C ALA A 107 -4.79 -5.72 -8.65
N GLN A 108 -6.07 -5.92 -8.35
CA GLN A 108 -6.50 -6.76 -7.23
C GLN A 108 -6.00 -8.18 -7.38
N ASP A 109 -6.21 -8.81 -8.55
CA ASP A 109 -5.74 -10.18 -8.82
C ASP A 109 -4.22 -10.31 -8.70
N ALA A 110 -3.47 -9.33 -9.22
CA ALA A 110 -2.01 -9.32 -9.15
C ALA A 110 -1.51 -9.16 -7.70
N ILE A 111 -2.11 -8.27 -6.92
CA ILE A 111 -1.77 -8.06 -5.50
C ILE A 111 -2.15 -9.30 -4.69
N GLU A 112 -3.33 -9.91 -4.92
CA GLU A 112 -3.72 -11.15 -4.25
C GLU A 112 -2.78 -12.31 -4.57
N ALA A 113 -2.34 -12.43 -5.82
CA ALA A 113 -1.35 -13.43 -6.21
C ALA A 113 -0.02 -13.22 -5.49
N TRP A 114 0.44 -11.97 -5.39
CA TRP A 114 1.64 -11.61 -4.66
C TRP A 114 1.51 -11.92 -3.15
N VAL A 115 0.38 -11.57 -2.53
CA VAL A 115 0.08 -11.88 -1.11
C VAL A 115 0.13 -13.39 -0.86
N ARG A 116 -0.49 -14.19 -1.74
CA ARG A 116 -0.46 -15.65 -1.64
C ARG A 116 0.96 -16.21 -1.73
N ALA A 117 1.77 -15.69 -2.65
CA ALA A 117 3.17 -16.10 -2.80
C ALA A 117 3.99 -15.79 -1.54
N ARG A 118 3.88 -14.58 -0.98
CA ARG A 118 4.56 -14.20 0.27
C ARG A 118 4.15 -15.06 1.46
N ARG A 119 2.85 -15.39 1.56
CA ARG A 119 2.35 -16.29 2.61
C ARG A 119 2.89 -17.71 2.48
N ALA A 120 3.00 -18.21 1.26
CA ALA A 120 3.60 -19.54 1.01
C ALA A 120 5.08 -19.58 1.38
N GLU A 121 5.84 -18.55 0.99
CA GLU A 121 7.26 -18.41 1.37
C GLU A 121 7.46 -18.37 2.90
N ALA A 122 6.63 -17.58 3.59
CA ALA A 122 6.69 -17.47 5.06
C ALA A 122 6.41 -18.80 5.77
N ARG A 123 5.60 -19.69 5.19
CA ARG A 123 5.31 -21.02 5.73
C ARG A 123 6.47 -22.01 5.55
N LEU A 124 7.29 -21.80 4.51
CA LEU A 124 8.42 -22.68 4.20
C LEU A 124 9.70 -22.31 4.96
N GLN A 125 9.77 -21.09 5.51
CA GLN A 125 10.92 -20.65 6.30
C GLN A 125 10.72 -21.02 7.78
N PRO A 126 11.59 -21.88 8.38
CA PRO A 126 11.57 -22.11 9.82
C PRO A 126 11.82 -20.80 10.56
N VAL A 127 11.14 -20.59 11.68
CA VAL A 127 11.25 -19.37 12.51
C VAL A 127 12.70 -19.01 12.88
N ALA A 128 13.60 -19.98 12.90
CA ALA A 128 15.03 -19.78 13.15
C ALA A 128 15.80 -19.10 11.99
N ALA A 129 15.37 -19.26 10.73
CA ALA A 129 16.08 -18.69 9.56
C ALA A 129 15.91 -17.18 9.41
N ILE A 130 14.89 -16.58 10.06
CA ILE A 130 14.63 -15.14 10.04
C ILE A 130 15.69 -14.34 10.82
N SER A 131 16.43 -14.99 11.74
CA SER A 131 17.47 -14.33 12.55
C SER A 131 18.79 -14.12 11.79
N ASP A 132 19.18 -15.01 10.86
CA ASP A 132 20.52 -15.02 10.27
C ASP A 132 20.72 -14.16 9.02
N GLN A 133 19.68 -13.95 8.20
CA GLN A 133 19.77 -12.99 7.07
C GLN A 133 19.80 -11.51 7.52
N ARG A 134 19.72 -11.27 8.83
CA ARG A 134 19.64 -9.96 9.46
C ARG A 134 20.98 -9.26 9.69
N SER A 135 22.11 -9.94 9.50
CA SER A 135 23.44 -9.43 9.88
C SER A 135 24.11 -8.49 8.86
N ALA A 136 23.61 -8.36 7.63
CA ALA A 136 24.31 -7.68 6.55
C ALA A 136 24.03 -6.18 6.37
N ILE A 137 23.01 -5.60 7.02
CA ILE A 137 22.66 -4.16 6.88
C ILE A 137 22.61 -3.51 8.28
N ARG A 138 23.79 -3.26 8.85
CA ARG A 138 23.97 -2.53 10.13
C ARG A 138 24.00 -1.02 9.90
N ASN A 139 23.21 -0.25 10.64
CA ASN A 139 23.46 0.77 11.63
C ASN A 139 22.29 1.70 11.99
N GLN A 140 21.24 1.89 11.19
CA GLN A 140 20.03 2.61 11.61
C GLN A 140 18.77 1.73 11.57
N LYS A 141 18.78 0.71 10.71
CA LYS A 141 17.65 -0.23 10.56
C LYS A 141 17.51 -1.19 11.75
N SER A 142 18.58 -1.44 12.50
CA SER A 142 18.57 -2.38 13.64
C SER A 142 17.85 -1.83 14.86
N GLU A 143 17.97 -0.54 15.16
CA GLU A 143 17.26 0.08 16.30
C GLU A 143 15.76 0.13 16.08
N ILE A 144 15.32 0.51 14.87
CA ILE A 144 13.91 0.54 14.49
C ILE A 144 13.29 -0.85 14.52
N ARG A 145 14.03 -1.87 14.07
CA ARG A 145 13.57 -3.25 14.03
C ARG A 145 13.43 -3.88 15.41
N ASN A 146 14.31 -3.53 16.35
CA ASN A 146 14.25 -4.01 17.73
C ASN A 146 13.12 -3.35 18.52
N SER A 147 12.55 -2.25 18.05
CA SER A 147 11.45 -1.55 18.72
C SER A 147 10.08 -2.22 18.50
N VAL A 148 9.94 -3.12 17.50
CA VAL A 148 8.69 -3.86 17.24
C VAL A 148 8.88 -5.31 17.71
N GLN A 149 8.74 -5.52 19.03
CA GLN A 149 8.69 -6.86 19.62
C GLN A 149 7.30 -7.45 19.34
N GLY A 150 7.26 -8.63 18.71
CA GLY A 150 5.99 -9.36 18.50
C GLY A 150 5.55 -9.47 17.03
N TRP A 151 6.06 -8.66 16.10
CA TRP A 151 5.74 -8.83 14.68
C TRP A 151 6.20 -10.19 14.16
N ARG A 152 5.23 -11.06 13.85
CA ARG A 152 5.50 -12.46 13.45
C ARG A 152 5.31 -12.74 11.97
N GLY A 153 5.02 -11.70 11.19
CA GLY A 153 4.97 -11.80 9.75
C GLY A 153 3.67 -11.30 9.14
N GLY A 154 3.75 -10.95 7.88
CA GLY A 154 2.66 -10.41 7.08
C GLY A 154 3.18 -9.59 5.93
N VAL A 155 2.25 -8.95 5.25
CA VAL A 155 2.53 -8.08 4.11
C VAL A 155 1.80 -6.76 4.26
N ALA A 156 2.27 -5.74 3.56
CA ALA A 156 1.56 -4.49 3.40
C ALA A 156 1.36 -4.16 1.91
N ALA A 157 0.18 -3.63 1.55
CA ALA A 157 -0.06 -3.07 0.24
C ALA A 157 -0.42 -1.60 0.36
N ILE A 158 0.23 -0.77 -0.45
CA ILE A 158 -0.09 0.66 -0.55
C ILE A 158 -1.16 0.83 -1.61
N ILE A 159 -2.38 1.18 -1.20
CA ILE A 159 -3.55 1.30 -2.07
C ILE A 159 -4.21 2.68 -1.84
N PRO A 160 -3.91 3.68 -2.68
CA PRO A 160 -4.43 5.03 -2.52
C PRO A 160 -5.96 5.13 -2.58
N LEU A 161 -6.59 4.34 -3.45
CA LEU A 161 -8.03 4.34 -3.72
C LEU A 161 -8.74 3.13 -3.08
N LEU A 162 -8.33 2.72 -1.87
CA LEU A 162 -8.85 1.54 -1.18
C LEU A 162 -10.38 1.60 -1.02
N TYR A 163 -10.87 2.69 -0.46
CA TYR A 163 -12.30 2.87 -0.16
C TYR A 163 -13.12 3.18 -1.41
N GLU A 164 -12.55 3.94 -2.35
CA GLU A 164 -13.17 4.22 -3.64
C GLU A 164 -13.37 2.93 -4.47
N ALA A 165 -12.48 1.96 -4.30
CA ALA A 165 -12.58 0.65 -4.96
C ALA A 165 -13.40 -0.38 -4.14
N GLY A 166 -13.84 -0.05 -2.92
CA GLY A 166 -14.59 -0.97 -2.05
C GLY A 166 -13.78 -2.21 -1.64
N TRP A 167 -12.46 -2.08 -1.49
CA TRP A 167 -11.57 -3.22 -1.28
C TRP A 167 -11.02 -3.34 0.15
N GLU A 168 -11.61 -2.62 1.09
CA GLU A 168 -11.18 -2.62 2.50
C GLU A 168 -11.38 -3.96 3.21
N ALA A 169 -12.43 -4.70 2.87
CA ALA A 169 -12.74 -5.98 3.51
C ALA A 169 -11.71 -7.10 3.25
N ALA A 170 -10.81 -6.91 2.27
CA ALA A 170 -9.75 -7.87 1.98
C ALA A 170 -8.55 -7.78 2.92
N TRP A 171 -8.50 -6.79 3.81
CA TRP A 171 -7.35 -6.47 4.65
C TRP A 171 -7.67 -6.64 6.13
N ASP A 172 -6.74 -7.25 6.88
CA ASP A 172 -6.92 -7.48 8.32
C ASP A 172 -6.78 -6.18 9.12
N ARG A 173 -5.94 -5.24 8.62
CA ARG A 173 -5.73 -3.92 9.22
C ARG A 173 -5.52 -2.86 8.12
N VAL A 174 -6.12 -1.70 8.33
CA VAL A 174 -5.98 -0.54 7.46
C VAL A 174 -5.30 0.60 8.22
N ILE A 175 -4.17 1.06 7.69
CA ILE A 175 -3.44 2.24 8.16
C ILE A 175 -3.73 3.38 7.18
N CYS A 176 -4.34 4.47 7.63
CA CYS A 176 -4.53 5.66 6.81
C CYS A 176 -3.44 6.69 7.09
N VAL A 177 -2.75 7.12 6.04
CA VAL A 177 -1.79 8.23 6.12
C VAL A 177 -2.51 9.53 5.80
N GLY A 178 -2.63 10.40 6.79
CA GLY A 178 -3.30 11.70 6.68
C GLY A 178 -2.32 12.87 6.70
N ALA A 179 -2.73 13.98 6.11
CA ALA A 179 -2.08 15.29 6.24
C ALA A 179 -3.11 16.39 5.97
N PRO A 180 -2.94 17.60 6.53
CA PRO A 180 -3.82 18.74 6.22
C PRO A 180 -3.87 19.01 4.72
N VAL A 181 -5.04 19.39 4.19
CA VAL A 181 -5.24 19.68 2.76
C VAL A 181 -4.27 20.77 2.28
N ALA A 182 -4.01 21.79 3.09
CA ALA A 182 -3.04 22.84 2.77
C ALA A 182 -1.64 22.25 2.49
N LEU A 183 -1.18 21.31 3.32
CA LEU A 183 0.11 20.65 3.17
C LEU A 183 0.12 19.68 1.96
N GLN A 184 -0.99 19.02 1.68
CA GLN A 184 -1.13 18.18 0.48
C GLN A 184 -0.97 19.04 -0.79
N ARG A 185 -1.62 20.22 -0.84
CA ARG A 185 -1.50 21.20 -1.95
C ARG A 185 -0.07 21.71 -2.10
N GLU A 186 0.58 22.10 -1.01
CA GLU A 186 1.98 22.54 -1.01
C GLU A 186 2.90 21.45 -1.57
N ARG A 187 2.76 20.20 -1.11
CA ARG A 187 3.55 19.06 -1.58
C ARG A 187 3.29 18.72 -3.06
N LEU A 188 2.06 18.92 -3.57
CA LEU A 188 1.76 18.77 -4.98
C LEU A 188 2.42 19.87 -5.81
N ARG A 189 2.37 21.13 -5.35
CA ARG A 189 3.06 22.24 -6.02
C ARG A 189 4.58 22.05 -6.06
N SER A 190 5.18 21.58 -4.99
CA SER A 190 6.61 21.27 -4.95
C SER A 190 7.01 20.13 -5.91
N ARG A 191 6.05 19.30 -6.36
CA ARG A 191 6.22 18.28 -7.39
C ARG A 191 5.95 18.80 -8.81
N GLY A 192 5.72 20.12 -8.99
CA GLY A 192 5.53 20.75 -10.28
C GLY A 192 4.09 20.81 -10.77
N PHE A 193 3.08 20.43 -9.95
CA PHE A 193 1.68 20.58 -10.33
C PHE A 193 1.20 22.01 -10.15
N THR A 194 0.37 22.50 -11.08
CA THR A 194 -0.34 23.77 -10.94
C THR A 194 -1.37 23.69 -9.82
N GLU A 195 -1.88 24.82 -9.36
CA GLU A 195 -2.93 24.87 -8.32
C GLU A 195 -4.22 24.18 -8.80
N GLU A 196 -4.55 24.33 -10.08
CA GLU A 196 -5.73 23.71 -10.68
C GLU A 196 -5.58 22.18 -10.76
N GLU A 197 -4.43 21.69 -11.20
CA GLU A 197 -4.12 20.25 -11.22
C GLU A 197 -4.11 19.65 -9.81
N ALA A 198 -3.55 20.36 -8.83
CA ALA A 198 -3.54 19.92 -7.44
C ALA A 198 -4.97 19.81 -6.90
N ARG A 199 -5.82 20.80 -7.16
CA ARG A 199 -7.24 20.80 -6.76
C ARG A 199 -8.01 19.67 -7.42
N GLY A 200 -7.83 19.47 -8.74
CA GLY A 200 -8.48 18.39 -9.48
C GLY A 200 -8.10 17.01 -8.94
N ARG A 201 -6.80 16.79 -8.61
CA ARG A 201 -6.31 15.52 -8.04
C ARG A 201 -6.83 15.26 -6.63
N LEU A 202 -6.98 16.30 -5.82
CA LEU A 202 -7.59 16.18 -4.50
C LEU A 202 -9.08 15.85 -4.59
N ALA A 203 -9.81 16.50 -5.50
CA ALA A 203 -11.24 16.26 -5.72
C ALA A 203 -11.55 14.88 -6.33
N ALA A 204 -10.58 14.24 -6.98
CA ALA A 204 -10.73 12.90 -7.57
C ALA A 204 -10.65 11.75 -6.54
N GLN A 205 -10.40 12.04 -5.27
CA GLN A 205 -10.33 11.07 -4.17
C GLN A 205 -11.30 11.44 -3.07
N TRP A 206 -11.66 10.47 -2.25
CA TRP A 206 -12.36 10.76 -1.00
C TRP A 206 -11.56 11.72 -0.13
N PRO A 207 -12.25 12.60 0.64
CA PRO A 207 -11.58 13.41 1.65
C PRO A 207 -10.74 12.54 2.58
N VAL A 208 -9.52 12.99 2.86
CA VAL A 208 -8.60 12.20 3.70
C VAL A 208 -9.14 12.00 5.12
N GLU A 209 -9.91 12.96 5.62
CA GLU A 209 -10.59 12.91 6.90
C GLU A 209 -11.58 11.73 6.98
N ASP A 210 -12.30 11.47 5.90
CA ASP A 210 -13.25 10.35 5.85
C ASP A 210 -12.54 9.01 5.73
N LYS A 211 -11.41 8.95 5.03
CA LYS A 211 -10.54 7.78 5.02
C LYS A 211 -9.95 7.49 6.41
N MET A 212 -9.52 8.54 7.14
CA MET A 212 -8.99 8.39 8.50
C MET A 212 -10.03 7.87 9.48
N LYS A 213 -11.30 8.30 9.38
CA LYS A 213 -12.39 7.81 10.25
C LYS A 213 -12.69 6.32 10.05
N ARG A 214 -12.44 5.77 8.86
CA ARG A 214 -12.73 4.36 8.54
C ARG A 214 -11.56 3.42 8.78
N ALA A 215 -10.35 3.95 8.91
CA ALA A 215 -9.15 3.15 9.12
C ALA A 215 -9.03 2.67 10.56
N ASP A 216 -8.38 1.50 10.76
CA ASP A 216 -8.07 0.99 12.08
C ASP A 216 -7.01 1.85 12.79
N TYR A 217 -6.05 2.39 12.01
CA TYR A 217 -4.96 3.22 12.51
C TYR A 217 -4.72 4.43 11.60
N VAL A 218 -4.23 5.50 12.20
CA VAL A 218 -3.88 6.72 11.49
C VAL A 218 -2.43 7.10 11.75
N VAL A 219 -1.67 7.38 10.68
CA VAL A 219 -0.37 8.06 10.73
C VAL A 219 -0.58 9.47 10.20
N PHE A 220 -0.53 10.47 11.09
CA PHE A 220 -0.76 11.86 10.72
C PHE A 220 0.54 12.58 10.40
N ASN A 221 0.82 12.73 9.11
CA ASN A 221 2.07 13.25 8.57
C ASN A 221 2.00 14.78 8.32
N ALA A 222 1.78 15.55 9.40
CA ALA A 222 1.78 17.02 9.36
C ALA A 222 3.05 17.65 9.96
N GLY A 223 3.87 16.87 10.63
CA GLY A 223 5.10 17.29 11.28
C GLY A 223 6.37 16.87 10.52
N THR A 224 7.43 16.63 11.28
CA THR A 224 8.69 16.11 10.75
C THR A 224 8.54 14.63 10.32
N PRO A 225 9.37 14.15 9.38
CA PRO A 225 9.39 12.72 9.03
C PRO A 225 9.61 11.81 10.25
N ALA A 226 10.41 12.23 11.22
CA ALA A 226 10.65 11.49 12.46
C ALA A 226 9.37 11.27 13.28
N CYS A 227 8.49 12.28 13.35
CA CYS A 227 7.21 12.13 14.05
C CYS A 227 6.31 11.09 13.38
N ALA A 228 6.22 11.09 12.05
CA ALA A 228 5.43 10.11 11.32
C ALA A 228 6.04 8.71 11.39
N GLN A 229 7.38 8.61 11.45
CA GLN A 229 8.09 7.36 11.66
C GLN A 229 7.78 6.75 13.03
N MET A 230 7.83 7.57 14.12
CA MET A 230 7.46 7.11 15.46
C MET A 230 6.01 6.61 15.52
N GLN A 231 5.07 7.33 14.91
CA GLN A 231 3.68 6.88 14.81
C GLN A 231 3.58 5.53 14.08
N THR A 232 4.32 5.34 12.99
CA THR A 232 4.34 4.07 12.24
C THR A 232 4.84 2.92 13.12
N VAL A 233 5.92 3.14 13.88
CA VAL A 233 6.44 2.14 14.82
C VAL A 233 5.41 1.82 15.91
N GLN A 234 4.76 2.84 16.49
CA GLN A 234 3.71 2.64 17.51
C GLN A 234 2.52 1.83 16.97
N VAL A 235 2.07 2.14 15.75
CA VAL A 235 1.01 1.37 15.08
C VAL A 235 1.44 -0.09 14.92
N MET A 236 2.66 -0.36 14.48
CA MET A 236 3.15 -1.73 14.31
C MET A 236 3.29 -2.48 15.65
N GLN A 237 3.60 -1.80 16.74
CA GLN A 237 3.61 -2.37 18.10
C GLN A 237 2.21 -2.76 18.60
N GLN A 238 1.17 -2.02 18.18
CA GLN A 238 -0.23 -2.31 18.52
C GLN A 238 -0.83 -3.43 17.66
N ILE A 239 -0.32 -3.60 16.44
CA ILE A 239 -0.76 -4.65 15.51
C ILE A 239 -0.15 -6.01 15.87
N GLY A 240 1.08 -6.05 16.36
CA GLY A 240 1.83 -7.28 16.72
C GLY A 240 1.52 -7.76 18.09
#